data_af58abe6b1b0eb34245b1a08947cefd1
#
_entry.id   af58abe6b1b0eb34245b1a08947cefd1
#
_cell.length_a   1.000
_cell.length_b   1.000
_cell.length_c   1.000
_cell.angle_alpha   90.00
_cell.angle_beta   90.00
_cell.angle_gamma   90.00
#
_symmetry.space_group_name_H-M   'P 1'
#
loop_
_entity.id
_entity.type
_entity.pdbx_description
1 polymer ?
#
loop_
_entity_poly.entity_id
_entity_poly.type
_entity_poly.pdbx_seq_one_letter_code
_entity_poly.pdbx_strand_id
1 'polypeptide(L)'
;MLPIDEIRTFFRRASVFDALTDGEVDASCRFLRQRRFALGEALFREGDAGDSLFILLDGEVVVDIRGPRGEALRVGRLGPGDVLGEQACLDPARRSATVTAASDALALELTRAELDRMSRELPRVASLLLGVILHELTDRLHAVDRRVDAELRLEVPAPAASPPRLPPLTIFPPQTTAWQRLASRLRGAP
;
A
#
# COMPACT_ATOMS: atom_id res chain seq x y z
N MET A 1 -21.97 -5.92 2.57
CA MET A 1 -21.43 -4.71 3.24
C MET A 1 -20.99 -5.19 4.62
N LEU A 2 -19.71 -4.97 4.97
CA LEU A 2 -19.25 -5.28 6.33
C LEU A 2 -20.01 -4.42 7.33
N PRO A 3 -20.31 -4.96 8.51
CA PRO A 3 -20.76 -4.15 9.63
C PRO A 3 -19.72 -3.06 9.90
N ILE A 4 -20.18 -1.87 10.25
CA ILE A 4 -19.33 -0.73 10.60
C ILE A 4 -18.32 -1.09 11.70
N ASP A 5 -18.68 -2.02 12.57
CA ASP A 5 -17.86 -2.52 13.67
C ASP A 5 -16.62 -3.31 13.19
N GLU A 6 -16.68 -3.99 12.06
CA GLU A 6 -15.52 -4.67 11.49
C GLU A 6 -14.52 -3.66 10.89
N ILE A 7 -15.02 -2.61 10.25
CA ILE A 7 -14.20 -1.49 9.75
C ILE A 7 -13.56 -0.76 10.93
N ARG A 8 -14.32 -0.50 12.00
CA ARG A 8 -13.79 0.07 13.25
C ARG A 8 -12.69 -0.80 13.83
N THR A 9 -12.93 -2.11 13.94
CA THR A 9 -11.96 -3.06 14.48
C THR A 9 -10.68 -3.07 13.66
N PHE A 10 -10.79 -2.97 12.33
CA PHE A 10 -9.64 -2.85 11.45
C PHE A 10 -8.86 -1.55 11.69
N PHE A 11 -9.53 -0.40 11.71
CA PHE A 11 -8.88 0.88 11.98
C PHE A 11 -8.23 0.93 13.37
N ARG A 12 -8.83 0.33 14.38
CA ARG A 12 -8.25 0.27 15.73
C ARG A 12 -7.05 -0.67 15.86
N ARG A 13 -6.91 -1.67 14.99
CA ARG A 13 -5.68 -2.48 14.92
C ARG A 13 -4.49 -1.69 14.40
N ALA A 14 -4.75 -0.63 13.67
CA ALA A 14 -3.76 0.30 13.19
C ALA A 14 -3.70 1.49 14.16
N SER A 15 -2.77 1.47 15.11
CA SER A 15 -2.64 2.46 16.20
C SER A 15 -2.53 3.93 15.75
N VAL A 16 -2.36 4.19 14.47
CA VAL A 16 -2.43 5.55 13.88
C VAL A 16 -3.82 6.17 14.05
N PHE A 17 -4.86 5.33 14.04
CA PHE A 17 -6.23 5.79 14.25
C PHE A 17 -6.65 5.80 15.73
N ASP A 18 -5.78 5.39 16.67
CA ASP A 18 -6.02 5.55 18.11
C ASP A 18 -6.23 7.03 18.50
N ALA A 19 -5.71 7.94 17.66
CA ALA A 19 -5.92 9.38 17.82
C ALA A 19 -7.32 9.84 17.37
N LEU A 20 -8.11 8.98 16.69
CA LEU A 20 -9.46 9.32 16.23
C LEU A 20 -10.50 8.88 17.24
N THR A 21 -11.54 9.70 17.38
CA THR A 21 -12.76 9.33 18.09
C THR A 21 -13.56 8.31 17.28
N ASP A 22 -14.41 7.54 17.95
CA ASP A 22 -15.34 6.61 17.28
C ASP A 22 -16.22 7.31 16.25
N GLY A 23 -16.68 8.53 16.57
CA GLY A 23 -17.47 9.34 15.64
C GLY A 23 -16.70 9.76 14.38
N GLU A 24 -15.39 10.03 14.47
CA GLU A 24 -14.55 10.33 13.32
C GLU A 24 -14.32 9.09 12.45
N VAL A 25 -14.11 7.92 13.07
CA VAL A 25 -14.00 6.65 12.34
C VAL A 25 -15.30 6.35 11.61
N ASP A 26 -16.44 6.44 12.27
CA ASP A 26 -17.76 6.21 11.66
C ASP A 26 -18.03 7.18 10.52
N ALA A 27 -17.76 8.46 10.74
CA ALA A 27 -17.94 9.48 9.72
C ALA A 27 -17.03 9.22 8.50
N SER A 28 -15.86 8.59 8.66
CA SER A 28 -14.97 8.26 7.56
C SER A 28 -15.50 7.13 6.68
N CYS A 29 -16.28 6.20 7.24
CA CYS A 29 -16.81 5.05 6.50
C CYS A 29 -17.69 5.44 5.29
N ARG A 30 -18.32 6.61 5.30
CA ARG A 30 -19.16 7.08 4.18
C ARG A 30 -18.36 7.43 2.91
N PHE A 31 -17.05 7.64 3.02
CA PHE A 31 -16.15 7.92 1.91
C PHE A 31 -15.52 6.66 1.33
N LEU A 32 -15.70 5.53 1.99
CA LEU A 32 -15.05 4.26 1.67
C LEU A 32 -16.04 3.29 1.05
N ARG A 33 -15.63 2.64 -0.05
CA ARG A 33 -16.41 1.59 -0.70
C ARG A 33 -15.76 0.24 -0.47
N GLN A 34 -16.54 -0.70 -0.01
CA GLN A 34 -16.10 -2.08 0.12
C GLN A 34 -16.01 -2.75 -1.24
N ARG A 35 -14.88 -3.38 -1.53
CA ARG A 35 -14.63 -4.17 -2.74
C ARG A 35 -14.18 -5.58 -2.37
N ARG A 36 -14.73 -6.56 -3.07
CA ARG A 36 -14.32 -7.96 -2.95
C ARG A 36 -13.71 -8.41 -4.26
N PHE A 37 -12.67 -9.23 -4.16
CA PHE A 37 -11.94 -9.77 -5.30
C PHE A 37 -11.75 -11.26 -5.08
N ALA A 38 -12.10 -12.07 -6.07
CA ALA A 38 -11.85 -13.50 -6.05
C ALA A 38 -10.37 -13.79 -6.34
N LEU A 39 -9.89 -14.94 -5.88
CA LEU A 39 -8.55 -15.44 -6.25
C LEU A 39 -8.30 -15.29 -7.76
N GLY A 40 -7.20 -14.66 -8.16
CA GLY A 40 -6.80 -14.40 -9.55
C GLY A 40 -7.46 -13.18 -10.18
N GLU A 41 -8.41 -12.51 -9.51
CA GLU A 41 -9.03 -11.29 -10.02
C GLU A 41 -8.06 -10.11 -9.88
N ALA A 42 -7.94 -9.28 -10.94
CA ALA A 42 -7.15 -8.08 -10.90
C ALA A 42 -7.92 -6.93 -10.22
N LEU A 43 -7.31 -6.29 -9.23
CA LEU A 43 -7.83 -5.07 -8.64
C LEU A 43 -7.70 -3.91 -9.63
N PHE A 44 -6.58 -3.85 -10.31
CA PHE A 44 -6.31 -2.94 -11.43
C PHE A 44 -5.09 -3.45 -12.22
N ARG A 45 -4.91 -2.95 -13.43
CA ARG A 45 -3.81 -3.33 -14.32
C ARG A 45 -2.87 -2.16 -14.57
N GLU A 46 -1.60 -2.47 -14.77
CA GLU A 46 -0.59 -1.50 -15.20
C GLU A 46 -1.04 -0.80 -16.49
N GLY A 47 -0.92 0.53 -16.49
CA GLY A 47 -1.32 1.39 -17.60
C GLY A 47 -2.79 1.81 -17.59
N ASP A 48 -3.65 1.21 -16.76
CA ASP A 48 -5.04 1.67 -16.60
C ASP A 48 -5.07 3.10 -16.03
N ALA A 49 -6.10 3.85 -16.38
CA ALA A 49 -6.40 5.10 -15.67
C ALA A 49 -6.77 4.77 -14.22
N GLY A 50 -6.20 5.51 -13.27
CA GLY A 50 -6.46 5.31 -11.85
C GLY A 50 -6.81 6.61 -11.16
N ASP A 51 -7.80 6.56 -10.26
CA ASP A 51 -8.26 7.68 -9.46
C ASP A 51 -8.61 7.26 -8.02
N SER A 52 -8.18 6.07 -7.62
CA SER A 52 -8.52 5.50 -6.32
C SER A 52 -7.34 4.77 -5.70
N LEU A 53 -7.33 4.71 -4.37
CA LEU A 53 -6.49 3.82 -3.58
C LEU A 53 -7.34 2.73 -2.93
N PHE A 54 -6.68 1.67 -2.50
CA PHE A 54 -7.29 0.56 -1.77
C PHE A 54 -6.54 0.32 -0.47
N ILE A 55 -7.27 0.01 0.60
CA ILE A 55 -6.74 -0.45 1.87
C ILE A 55 -7.17 -1.91 2.01
N LEU A 56 -6.22 -2.84 2.06
CA LEU A 56 -6.54 -4.25 2.16
C LEU A 56 -7.00 -4.60 3.58
N LEU A 57 -8.19 -5.18 3.70
CA LEU A 57 -8.77 -5.59 4.99
C LEU A 57 -8.50 -7.06 5.29
N ASP A 58 -8.60 -7.89 4.26
CA ASP A 58 -8.42 -9.34 4.33
C ASP A 58 -7.90 -9.90 3.01
N GLY A 59 -7.27 -11.07 3.07
CA GLY A 59 -6.65 -11.72 1.92
C GLY A 59 -5.27 -11.17 1.57
N GLU A 60 -4.72 -11.66 0.47
CA GLU A 60 -3.41 -11.27 -0.05
C GLU A 60 -3.50 -10.89 -1.52
N VAL A 61 -2.66 -9.95 -1.94
CA VAL A 61 -2.51 -9.57 -3.35
C VAL A 61 -1.05 -9.61 -3.76
N VAL A 62 -0.80 -9.82 -5.05
CA VAL A 62 0.53 -9.76 -5.65
C VAL A 62 0.61 -8.56 -6.57
N VAL A 63 1.79 -7.95 -6.60
CA VAL A 63 2.09 -6.77 -7.41
C VAL A 63 3.10 -7.16 -8.47
N ASP A 64 2.72 -7.02 -9.72
CA ASP A 64 3.54 -7.33 -10.89
C ASP A 64 3.70 -6.08 -11.75
N ILE A 65 4.91 -5.84 -12.26
CA ILE A 65 5.22 -4.80 -13.25
C ILE A 65 5.62 -5.44 -14.57
N ARG A 66 5.51 -4.68 -15.65
CA ARG A 66 5.97 -5.13 -16.95
C ARG A 66 7.48 -4.96 -17.06
N GLY A 67 8.18 -6.07 -17.26
CA GLY A 67 9.61 -6.09 -17.50
C GLY A 67 9.97 -5.57 -18.90
N PRO A 68 11.27 -5.34 -19.16
CA PRO A 68 11.77 -4.78 -20.43
C PRO A 68 11.41 -5.59 -21.68
N ARG A 69 11.14 -6.89 -21.53
CA ARG A 69 10.77 -7.79 -22.63
C ARG A 69 9.26 -8.08 -22.67
N GLY A 70 8.47 -7.35 -21.84
CA GLY A 70 7.02 -7.51 -21.72
C GLY A 70 6.58 -8.62 -20.75
N GLU A 71 7.51 -9.30 -20.07
CA GLU A 71 7.23 -10.31 -19.05
C GLU A 71 6.66 -9.66 -17.78
N ALA A 72 5.88 -10.42 -17.03
CA ALA A 72 5.42 -9.99 -15.72
C ALA A 72 6.52 -10.26 -14.68
N LEU A 73 6.99 -9.20 -14.02
CA LEU A 73 7.96 -9.27 -12.94
C LEU A 73 7.27 -9.02 -11.61
N ARG A 74 7.26 -10.02 -10.73
CA ARG A 74 6.73 -9.86 -9.38
C ARG A 74 7.63 -9.00 -8.54
N VAL A 75 7.08 -7.88 -8.06
CA VAL A 75 7.82 -6.91 -7.25
C VAL A 75 7.39 -6.91 -5.79
N GLY A 76 6.24 -7.55 -5.47
CA GLY A 76 5.81 -7.64 -4.08
C GLY A 76 4.56 -8.45 -3.86
N ARG A 77 4.28 -8.65 -2.56
CA ARG A 77 3.05 -9.21 -2.03
C ARG A 77 2.57 -8.32 -0.89
N LEU A 78 1.28 -8.06 -0.83
CA LEU A 78 0.65 -7.20 0.15
C LEU A 78 -0.45 -7.96 0.87
N GLY A 79 -0.68 -7.59 2.13
CA GLY A 79 -1.65 -8.22 3.02
C GLY A 79 -2.50 -7.19 3.78
N PRO A 80 -3.33 -7.64 4.75
CA PRO A 80 -4.22 -6.78 5.51
C PRO A 80 -3.49 -5.61 6.17
N GLY A 81 -3.98 -4.39 5.94
CA GLY A 81 -3.42 -3.13 6.43
C GLY A 81 -2.49 -2.43 5.44
N ASP A 82 -2.16 -3.05 4.31
CA ASP A 82 -1.37 -2.37 3.28
C ASP A 82 -2.25 -1.48 2.41
N VAL A 83 -1.65 -0.37 1.93
CA VAL A 83 -2.27 0.58 1.01
C VAL A 83 -1.68 0.38 -0.38
N LEU A 84 -2.54 0.41 -1.40
CA LEU A 84 -2.14 0.19 -2.80
C LEU A 84 -2.90 1.12 -3.74
N GLY A 85 -2.27 1.47 -4.89
CA GLY A 85 -2.83 2.36 -5.89
C GLY A 85 -2.86 3.83 -5.48
N GLU A 86 -2.16 4.18 -4.40
CA GLU A 86 -2.09 5.52 -3.81
C GLU A 86 -1.53 6.57 -4.77
N GLN A 87 -0.55 6.19 -5.61
CA GLN A 87 0.07 7.11 -6.57
C GLN A 87 -0.98 7.72 -7.50
N ALA A 88 -1.80 6.89 -8.14
CA ALA A 88 -2.84 7.37 -9.06
C ALA A 88 -3.98 8.12 -8.34
N CYS A 89 -4.15 7.91 -7.04
CA CYS A 89 -5.11 8.67 -6.23
C CYS A 89 -4.59 10.07 -5.89
N LEU A 90 -3.29 10.19 -5.58
CA LEU A 90 -2.68 11.47 -5.20
C LEU A 90 -2.33 12.34 -6.41
N ASP A 91 -1.77 11.73 -7.45
CA ASP A 91 -1.42 12.39 -8.70
C ASP A 91 -2.11 11.64 -9.87
N PRO A 92 -2.96 12.32 -10.67
CA PRO A 92 -3.65 11.69 -11.79
C PRO A 92 -2.67 11.08 -12.76
N ALA A 93 -2.43 9.80 -12.63
CA ALA A 93 -1.49 9.03 -13.43
C ALA A 93 -2.08 7.67 -13.79
N ARG A 94 -1.43 6.98 -14.70
CA ARG A 94 -1.73 5.58 -14.98
C ARG A 94 -1.24 4.71 -13.83
N ARG A 95 -1.89 3.56 -13.61
CA ARG A 95 -1.44 2.54 -12.65
C ARG A 95 -0.01 2.11 -13.00
N SER A 96 0.88 2.15 -12.03
CA SER A 96 2.30 1.80 -12.19
C SER A 96 2.58 0.31 -12.15
N ALA A 97 1.59 -0.50 -11.79
CA ALA A 97 1.69 -1.95 -11.66
C ALA A 97 0.34 -2.62 -11.86
N THR A 98 0.36 -3.93 -12.12
CA THR A 98 -0.81 -4.80 -12.03
C THR A 98 -0.89 -5.38 -10.63
N VAL A 99 -2.06 -5.30 -10.00
CA VAL A 99 -2.33 -5.92 -8.69
C VAL A 99 -3.41 -6.97 -8.85
N THR A 100 -3.09 -8.20 -8.44
CA THR A 100 -3.95 -9.38 -8.58
C THR A 100 -4.15 -10.04 -7.22
N ALA A 101 -5.37 -10.45 -6.92
CA ALA A 101 -5.72 -11.20 -5.71
C ALA A 101 -5.02 -12.57 -5.70
N ALA A 102 -4.21 -12.83 -4.69
CA ALA A 102 -3.51 -14.11 -4.47
C ALA A 102 -4.31 -15.07 -3.57
N SER A 103 -5.36 -14.58 -2.97
CA SER A 103 -6.46 -15.30 -2.30
C SER A 103 -7.74 -14.51 -2.53
N ASP A 104 -8.88 -15.01 -2.06
CA ASP A 104 -10.05 -14.14 -1.91
C ASP A 104 -9.68 -12.96 -1.03
N ALA A 105 -10.00 -11.75 -1.48
CA ALA A 105 -9.54 -10.52 -0.84
C ALA A 105 -10.68 -9.52 -0.66
N LEU A 106 -10.54 -8.73 0.41
CA LEU A 106 -11.45 -7.67 0.78
C LEU A 106 -10.67 -6.37 0.95
N ALA A 107 -11.11 -5.31 0.30
CA ALA A 107 -10.47 -4.00 0.40
C ALA A 107 -11.49 -2.87 0.57
N LEU A 108 -11.05 -1.76 1.13
CA LEU A 108 -11.73 -0.47 1.11
C LEU A 108 -11.14 0.38 -0.01
N GLU A 109 -11.98 0.80 -0.94
CA GLU A 109 -11.65 1.73 -1.99
C GLU A 109 -11.96 3.16 -1.56
N LEU A 110 -11.00 4.07 -1.74
CA LEU A 110 -11.17 5.51 -1.58
C LEU A 110 -10.80 6.17 -2.89
N THR A 111 -11.77 6.81 -3.53
CA THR A 111 -11.51 7.60 -4.74
C THR A 111 -10.88 8.95 -4.39
N ARG A 112 -10.17 9.56 -5.36
CA ARG A 112 -9.63 10.91 -5.23
C ARG A 112 -10.72 11.92 -4.86
N ALA A 113 -11.87 11.85 -5.53
CA ALA A 113 -13.01 12.74 -5.25
C ALA A 113 -13.49 12.61 -3.79
N GLU A 114 -13.55 11.39 -3.25
CA GLU A 114 -13.92 11.16 -1.86
C GLU A 114 -12.82 11.59 -0.89
N LEU A 115 -11.53 11.42 -1.24
CA LEU A 115 -10.41 11.95 -0.47
C LEU A 115 -10.45 13.48 -0.40
N ASP A 116 -10.74 14.17 -1.51
CA ASP A 116 -10.90 15.61 -1.55
C ASP A 116 -12.11 16.07 -0.71
N ARG A 117 -13.20 15.32 -0.72
CA ARG A 117 -14.35 15.56 0.16
C ARG A 117 -14.00 15.33 1.62
N MET A 118 -13.36 14.21 1.94
CA MET A 118 -12.89 13.89 3.30
C MET A 118 -11.96 14.98 3.83
N SER A 119 -11.07 15.53 2.99
CA SER A 119 -10.17 16.61 3.39
C SER A 119 -10.90 17.89 3.81
N ARG A 120 -12.06 18.17 3.23
CA ARG A 120 -12.91 19.31 3.60
C ARG A 120 -13.80 19.04 4.81
N GLU A 121 -14.38 17.84 4.88
CA GLU A 121 -15.41 17.50 5.88
C GLU A 121 -14.79 16.89 7.17
N LEU A 122 -13.69 16.17 7.04
CA LEU A 122 -12.97 15.47 8.12
C LEU A 122 -11.46 15.70 8.01
N PRO A 123 -10.95 16.94 8.09
CA PRO A 123 -9.55 17.28 7.79
C PRO A 123 -8.55 16.51 8.65
N ARG A 124 -8.89 16.22 9.89
CA ARG A 124 -8.04 15.45 10.81
C ARG A 124 -7.89 14.00 10.35
N VAL A 125 -8.97 13.35 9.93
CA VAL A 125 -8.96 11.98 9.39
C VAL A 125 -8.16 11.93 8.10
N ALA A 126 -8.40 12.87 7.19
CA ALA A 126 -7.69 12.96 5.92
C ALA A 126 -6.19 13.19 6.13
N SER A 127 -5.79 14.06 7.07
CA SER A 127 -4.38 14.30 7.38
C SER A 127 -3.68 13.06 7.92
N LEU A 128 -4.32 12.28 8.79
CA LEU A 128 -3.78 11.02 9.29
C LEU A 128 -3.62 9.99 8.17
N LEU A 129 -4.63 9.84 7.31
CA LEU A 129 -4.57 8.93 6.17
C LEU A 129 -3.44 9.32 5.21
N LEU A 130 -3.32 10.60 4.86
CA LEU A 130 -2.23 11.09 4.01
C LEU A 130 -0.86 10.87 4.65
N GLY A 131 -0.75 11.03 5.96
CA GLY A 131 0.48 10.72 6.72
C GLY A 131 0.89 9.25 6.58
N VAL A 132 -0.06 8.33 6.63
CA VAL A 132 0.20 6.89 6.41
C VAL A 132 0.67 6.61 4.99
N ILE A 133 -0.02 7.17 4.00
CA ILE A 133 0.34 7.01 2.58
C ILE A 133 1.75 7.55 2.34
N LEU A 134 2.07 8.74 2.87
CA LEU A 134 3.39 9.33 2.73
C LEU A 134 4.47 8.46 3.37
N HIS A 135 4.21 7.90 4.54
CA HIS A 135 5.13 7.00 5.22
C HIS A 135 5.39 5.74 4.39
N GLU A 136 4.34 5.12 3.83
CA GLU A 136 4.46 3.95 2.97
C GLU A 136 5.30 4.23 1.72
N LEU A 137 5.05 5.36 1.05
CA LEU A 137 5.84 5.79 -0.12
C LEU A 137 7.31 6.03 0.25
N THR A 138 7.57 6.62 1.40
CA THR A 138 8.93 6.86 1.90
C THR A 138 9.66 5.55 2.19
N ASP A 139 9.00 4.59 2.81
CA ASP A 139 9.58 3.27 3.09
C ASP A 139 9.90 2.49 1.80
N ARG A 140 9.03 2.59 0.79
CA ARG A 140 9.28 2.00 -0.54
C ARG A 140 10.48 2.67 -1.22
N LEU A 141 10.58 3.99 -1.16
CA LEU A 141 11.72 4.73 -1.70
C LEU A 141 13.03 4.29 -1.04
N HIS A 142 13.08 4.25 0.29
CA HIS A 142 14.25 3.77 1.02
C HIS A 142 14.61 2.31 0.69
N ALA A 143 13.63 1.46 0.39
CA ALA A 143 13.89 0.09 -0.03
C ALA A 143 14.58 0.03 -1.40
N VAL A 144 14.18 0.90 -2.34
CA VAL A 144 14.83 1.05 -3.65
C VAL A 144 16.24 1.58 -3.50
N ASP A 145 16.44 2.66 -2.72
CA ASP A 145 17.77 3.25 -2.48
C ASP A 145 18.77 2.23 -1.93
N ARG A 146 18.37 1.49 -0.89
CA ARG A 146 19.23 0.43 -0.31
C ARG A 146 19.61 -0.64 -1.33
N ARG A 147 18.72 -0.92 -2.29
CA ARG A 147 18.99 -1.91 -3.32
C ARG A 147 19.95 -1.39 -4.37
N VAL A 148 19.74 -0.15 -4.83
CA VAL A 148 20.67 0.52 -5.75
C VAL A 148 22.07 0.60 -5.15
N ASP A 149 22.17 0.99 -3.87
CA ASP A 149 23.45 1.02 -3.15
C ASP A 149 24.12 -0.37 -3.07
N ALA A 150 23.32 -1.41 -2.88
CA ALA A 150 23.84 -2.78 -2.84
C ALA A 150 24.34 -3.22 -4.22
N GLU A 151 23.63 -2.92 -5.29
CA GLU A 151 24.04 -3.24 -6.65
C GLU A 151 25.30 -2.46 -7.07
N LEU A 152 25.36 -1.15 -6.78
CA LEU A 152 26.55 -0.33 -7.07
C LEU A 152 27.81 -0.80 -6.31
N ARG A 153 27.66 -1.32 -5.09
CA ARG A 153 28.78 -1.89 -4.32
C ARG A 153 29.27 -3.23 -4.89
N LEU A 154 28.40 -3.97 -5.59
CA LEU A 154 28.76 -5.24 -6.24
C LEU A 154 29.49 -5.02 -7.59
N GLU A 155 29.37 -3.84 -8.19
CA GLU A 155 30.10 -3.48 -9.44
C GLU A 155 31.57 -3.13 -9.24
N VAL A 156 32.06 -3.04 -7.99
CA VAL A 156 33.52 -2.94 -7.73
C VAL A 156 34.10 -4.33 -7.92
N PRO A 157 34.90 -4.60 -8.99
CA PRO A 157 35.36 -5.95 -9.29
C PRO A 157 36.32 -6.47 -8.26
N ALA A 158 35.85 -7.39 -7.43
CA ALA A 158 36.74 -8.37 -6.81
C ALA A 158 37.06 -9.45 -7.86
N PRO A 159 38.30 -9.96 -7.96
CA PRO A 159 38.66 -10.92 -9.00
C PRO A 159 37.90 -12.24 -8.82
N ALA A 160 37.14 -12.59 -9.88
CA ALA A 160 36.66 -13.93 -10.23
C ALA A 160 36.01 -14.79 -9.09
N ALA A 161 34.80 -14.38 -8.69
CA ALA A 161 33.82 -15.33 -8.17
C ALA A 161 32.46 -15.06 -8.85
N SER A 162 31.73 -16.14 -9.17
CA SER A 162 30.41 -16.02 -9.80
C SER A 162 29.52 -15.05 -9.02
N PRO A 163 28.79 -14.15 -9.70
CA PRO A 163 27.97 -13.17 -9.00
C PRO A 163 26.92 -13.87 -8.13
N PRO A 164 26.74 -13.43 -6.89
CA PRO A 164 25.67 -13.98 -6.04
C PRO A 164 24.34 -13.73 -6.74
N ARG A 165 23.49 -14.78 -6.77
CA ARG A 165 22.11 -14.61 -7.24
C ARG A 165 21.40 -13.63 -6.32
N LEU A 166 21.07 -12.45 -6.83
CA LEU A 166 20.29 -11.48 -6.10
C LEU A 166 18.91 -12.09 -5.77
N PRO A 167 18.40 -11.89 -4.56
CA PRO A 167 17.03 -12.28 -4.24
C PRO A 167 16.04 -11.53 -5.15
N PRO A 168 14.85 -12.08 -5.40
CA PRO A 168 13.84 -11.42 -6.21
C PRO A 168 13.54 -10.01 -5.70
N LEU A 169 13.24 -9.10 -6.62
CA LEU A 169 12.95 -7.71 -6.33
C LEU A 169 11.67 -7.62 -5.48
N THR A 170 11.82 -7.49 -4.18
CA THR A 170 10.69 -7.22 -3.28
C THR A 170 10.75 -5.74 -2.91
N ILE A 171 9.95 -4.92 -3.57
CA ILE A 171 9.82 -3.48 -3.28
C ILE A 171 9.08 -3.26 -1.96
N PHE A 172 8.33 -4.28 -1.52
CA PHE A 172 7.56 -4.25 -0.29
C PHE A 172 8.28 -5.02 0.80
N PRO A 173 8.50 -4.44 1.98
CA PRO A 173 9.11 -5.15 3.10
C PRO A 173 8.21 -6.31 3.56
N PRO A 174 8.79 -7.45 3.98
CA PRO A 174 8.00 -8.58 4.43
C PRO A 174 7.27 -8.27 5.75
N GLN A 175 5.98 -8.60 5.78
CA GLN A 175 5.17 -8.92 6.97
C GLN A 175 4.79 -7.82 7.97
N THR A 176 5.19 -6.55 7.81
CA THR A 176 4.67 -5.48 8.69
C THR A 176 3.83 -4.53 7.87
N THR A 177 2.56 -4.35 8.20
CA THR A 177 1.67 -3.42 7.49
C THR A 177 2.16 -1.98 7.64
N ALA A 178 1.79 -1.10 6.70
CA ALA A 178 2.08 0.34 6.77
C ALA A 178 1.68 0.93 8.12
N TRP A 179 0.52 0.50 8.61
CA TRP A 179 -0.04 0.91 9.88
C TRP A 179 0.80 0.47 11.08
N GLN A 180 1.29 -0.76 11.09
CA GLN A 180 2.13 -1.28 12.18
C GLN A 180 3.49 -0.58 12.22
N ARG A 181 4.08 -0.26 11.07
CA ARG A 181 5.34 0.49 10.97
C ARG A 181 5.20 1.91 11.49
N LEU A 182 4.16 2.63 11.07
CA LEU A 182 3.91 3.99 11.55
C LEU A 182 3.62 4.01 13.07
N ALA A 183 2.83 3.08 13.54
CA ALA A 183 2.50 2.93 14.96
C ALA A 183 3.72 2.68 15.85
N SER A 184 4.67 1.87 15.39
CA SER A 184 5.91 1.61 16.15
C SER A 184 6.78 2.86 16.26
N ARG A 185 6.84 3.69 15.22
CA ARG A 185 7.59 4.95 15.23
C ARG A 185 6.96 6.03 16.10
N LEU A 186 5.63 6.15 16.08
CA LEU A 186 4.92 7.14 16.90
C LEU A 186 4.97 6.81 18.40
N ARG A 187 5.11 5.54 18.78
CA ARG A 187 5.30 5.13 20.19
C ARG A 187 6.73 5.29 20.70
N GLY A 188 7.72 5.43 19.83
CA GLY A 188 9.13 5.57 20.18
C GLY A 188 9.67 7.00 20.12
N ALA A 189 8.83 8.02 19.87
CA ALA A 189 9.19 9.41 19.94
C ALA A 189 9.06 9.89 21.39
N PRO A 190 10.14 10.45 22.03
CA PRO A 190 10.08 11.01 23.38
C PRO A 190 9.17 12.22 23.46
#